data_9733758c041552de3c484836d98fb815
#
_entry.id   9733758c041552de3c484836d98fb815
#
_cell.length_a   1.000
_cell.length_b   1.000
_cell.length_c   1.000
_cell.angle_alpha   90.00
_cell.angle_beta   90.00
_cell.angle_gamma   90.00
#
_symmetry.space_group_name_H-M   'P 1'
#
loop_
_entity.id
_entity.type
_entity.pdbx_description
1 polymer ?
#
loop_
_entity_poly.entity_id
_entity_poly.type
_entity_poly.pdbx_seq_one_letter_code
_entity_poly.pdbx_strand_id
1 'polypeptide(L)'
;MNGDWLPSASLGALRLRAEVYRRIREFFHHRQVLEVETPMLSEAGNTDPNIESFHLQFSGTSLAGGKTRWLRTSPEFPMKRLLASGLGDCYELGRVFRNGEFGRRHNPEFSMLEWYRVGWNHLELIEECIALVQDVFALKGIELPVRRLSYAELFLELAGIEPHTASDTQLREAVLAKVDIDPEGLRRDDF
;
A
#
# COMPACT_ATOMS: atom_id res chain seq x y z
N MET A 1 35.80 16.38 -3.87
CA MET A 1 34.53 16.74 -3.16
C MET A 1 33.51 15.69 -3.54
N ASN A 2 33.22 14.80 -2.63
CA ASN A 2 32.16 13.77 -2.85
C ASN A 2 30.85 14.49 -3.02
N GLY A 3 30.16 14.22 -4.13
CA GLY A 3 28.90 14.90 -4.50
C GLY A 3 27.68 14.49 -3.66
N ASP A 4 27.78 14.65 -2.36
CA ASP A 4 26.76 14.29 -1.35
C ASP A 4 25.43 15.07 -1.54
N TRP A 5 25.49 16.14 -2.32
CA TRP A 5 24.32 16.94 -2.71
C TRP A 5 23.57 16.40 -3.94
N LEU A 6 24.14 15.42 -4.65
CA LEU A 6 23.52 14.86 -5.85
C LEU A 6 22.37 13.91 -5.47
N PRO A 7 21.21 14.03 -6.15
CA PRO A 7 20.15 13.06 -5.98
C PRO A 7 20.61 11.63 -6.34
N SER A 8 20.17 10.65 -5.57
CA SER A 8 20.41 9.23 -5.89
C SER A 8 19.63 8.77 -7.13
N ALA A 9 18.49 9.42 -7.42
CA ALA A 9 17.65 9.09 -8.56
C ALA A 9 18.19 9.73 -9.87
N SER A 10 18.22 8.97 -10.95
CA SER A 10 18.55 9.49 -12.27
C SER A 10 17.45 10.45 -12.79
N LEU A 11 17.83 11.38 -13.68
CA LEU A 11 16.86 12.26 -14.35
C LEU A 11 15.79 11.48 -15.14
N GLY A 12 16.16 10.33 -15.71
CA GLY A 12 15.22 9.44 -16.38
C GLY A 12 14.17 8.87 -15.42
N ALA A 13 14.59 8.45 -14.22
CA ALA A 13 13.68 7.96 -13.18
C ALA A 13 12.74 9.07 -12.68
N LEU A 14 13.23 10.29 -12.49
CA LEU A 14 12.41 11.43 -12.09
C LEU A 14 11.34 11.77 -13.14
N ARG A 15 11.71 11.78 -14.43
CA ARG A 15 10.77 12.01 -15.53
C ARG A 15 9.73 10.91 -15.63
N LEU A 16 10.15 9.65 -15.53
CA LEU A 16 9.23 8.51 -15.54
C LEU A 16 8.24 8.59 -14.37
N ARG A 17 8.72 8.92 -13.17
CA ARG A 17 7.83 9.09 -12.01
C ARG A 17 6.78 10.18 -12.25
N ALA A 18 7.18 11.32 -12.80
CA ALA A 18 6.23 12.39 -13.13
C ALA A 18 5.19 11.92 -14.16
N GLU A 19 5.61 11.17 -15.17
CA GLU A 19 4.73 10.61 -16.19
C GLU A 19 3.74 9.58 -15.59
N VAL A 20 4.22 8.69 -14.73
CA VAL A 20 3.35 7.73 -14.00
C VAL A 20 2.29 8.48 -13.18
N TYR A 21 2.67 9.52 -12.44
CA TYR A 21 1.72 10.29 -11.64
C TYR A 21 0.66 11.00 -12.49
N ARG A 22 1.07 11.56 -13.63
CA ARG A 22 0.14 12.15 -14.59
C ARG A 22 -0.83 11.10 -15.13
N ARG A 23 -0.31 9.93 -15.51
CA ARG A 23 -1.13 8.84 -16.04
C ARG A 23 -2.16 8.32 -15.04
N ILE A 24 -1.77 8.15 -13.77
CA ILE A 24 -2.69 7.75 -12.70
C ILE A 24 -3.81 8.78 -12.53
N ARG A 25 -3.49 10.09 -12.54
CA ARG A 25 -4.51 11.15 -12.45
C ARG A 25 -5.47 11.15 -13.62
N GLU A 26 -4.96 10.96 -14.84
CA GLU A 26 -5.79 10.83 -16.05
C GLU A 26 -6.70 9.60 -15.98
N PHE A 27 -6.17 8.47 -15.53
CA PHE A 27 -6.92 7.23 -15.36
C PHE A 27 -8.15 7.43 -14.46
N PHE A 28 -8.00 8.04 -13.30
CA PHE A 28 -9.08 8.30 -12.36
C PHE A 28 -9.98 9.46 -12.80
N HIS A 29 -9.43 10.49 -13.42
CA HIS A 29 -10.20 11.60 -13.99
C HIS A 29 -11.22 11.11 -15.03
N HIS A 30 -10.81 10.25 -15.97
CA HIS A 30 -11.71 9.69 -16.99
C HIS A 30 -12.80 8.79 -16.39
N ARG A 31 -12.60 8.28 -15.17
CA ARG A 31 -13.56 7.47 -14.42
C ARG A 31 -14.38 8.25 -13.40
N GLN A 32 -14.24 9.57 -13.40
CA GLN A 32 -14.94 10.48 -12.50
C GLN A 32 -14.70 10.17 -11.00
N VAL A 33 -13.52 9.65 -10.65
CA VAL A 33 -13.07 9.43 -9.28
C VAL A 33 -12.39 10.70 -8.80
N LEU A 34 -12.83 11.24 -7.66
CA LEU A 34 -12.32 12.50 -7.13
C LEU A 34 -10.94 12.33 -6.48
N GLU A 35 -9.95 13.14 -6.90
CA GLU A 35 -8.68 13.24 -6.15
C GLU A 35 -8.92 14.00 -4.85
N VAL A 36 -8.47 13.42 -3.75
CA VAL A 36 -8.51 14.04 -2.43
C VAL A 36 -7.11 14.15 -1.86
N GLU A 37 -6.92 15.08 -0.94
CA GLU A 37 -5.72 15.21 -0.13
C GLU A 37 -6.14 15.26 1.34
N THR A 38 -5.69 14.27 2.10
CA THR A 38 -6.00 14.15 3.52
C THR A 38 -4.79 14.48 4.41
N PRO A 39 -4.97 14.88 5.66
CA PRO A 39 -3.86 15.25 6.54
C PRO A 39 -2.85 14.11 6.72
N MET A 40 -1.57 14.42 6.54
CA MET A 40 -0.47 13.49 6.82
C MET A 40 -0.12 13.41 8.31
N LEU A 41 -0.50 14.44 9.06
CA LEU A 41 -0.22 14.56 10.49
C LEU A 41 -1.51 14.40 11.27
N SER A 42 -1.55 13.49 12.23
CA SER A 42 -2.74 13.18 13.02
C SER A 42 -2.48 13.18 14.53
N GLU A 43 -3.55 13.16 15.32
CA GLU A 43 -3.48 13.07 16.78
C GLU A 43 -3.36 11.64 17.30
N ALA A 44 -3.54 10.65 16.43
CA ALA A 44 -3.42 9.22 16.75
C ALA A 44 -2.55 8.50 15.70
N GLY A 45 -1.79 7.52 16.14
CA GLY A 45 -1.04 6.61 15.29
C GLY A 45 -1.92 5.54 14.64
N ASN A 46 -1.29 4.71 13.82
CA ASN A 46 -1.93 3.53 13.26
C ASN A 46 -2.22 2.50 14.36
N THR A 47 -3.30 1.74 14.20
CA THR A 47 -3.70 0.67 15.13
C THR A 47 -3.26 -0.72 14.67
N ASP A 48 -2.67 -0.85 13.47
CA ASP A 48 -2.11 -2.11 12.98
C ASP A 48 -0.85 -2.45 13.79
N PRO A 49 -0.79 -3.61 14.46
CA PRO A 49 0.35 -4.00 15.30
C PRO A 49 1.66 -4.22 14.50
N ASN A 50 1.56 -4.44 13.19
CA ASN A 50 2.71 -4.72 12.32
C ASN A 50 3.19 -3.50 11.53
N ILE A 51 2.52 -2.35 11.65
CA ILE A 51 2.88 -1.11 10.95
C ILE A 51 3.07 0.01 11.94
N GLU A 52 4.31 0.37 12.21
CA GLU A 52 4.64 1.42 13.17
C GLU A 52 4.57 2.82 12.54
N SER A 53 3.90 3.76 13.22
CA SER A 53 3.86 5.17 12.84
C SER A 53 5.04 5.94 13.41
N PHE A 54 5.65 6.82 12.61
CA PHE A 54 6.50 7.88 13.18
C PHE A 54 5.69 8.79 14.07
N HIS A 55 6.24 9.18 15.20
CA HIS A 55 5.65 10.20 16.07
C HIS A 55 6.62 11.36 16.28
N LEU A 56 6.06 12.54 16.51
CA LEU A 56 6.80 13.77 16.75
C LEU A 56 6.16 14.61 17.85
N GLN A 57 6.95 15.47 18.47
CA GLN A 57 6.45 16.42 19.45
C GLN A 57 6.02 17.71 18.77
N PHE A 58 4.76 18.08 18.95
CA PHE A 58 4.22 19.34 18.48
C PHE A 58 4.48 20.44 19.51
N SER A 59 5.11 21.54 19.09
CA SER A 59 5.49 22.64 19.96
C SER A 59 4.47 23.80 19.98
N GLY A 60 3.30 23.62 19.36
CA GLY A 60 2.24 24.62 19.34
C GLY A 60 1.52 24.80 20.67
N THR A 61 0.52 25.67 20.67
CA THR A 61 -0.30 25.96 21.86
C THR A 61 -1.16 24.76 22.26
N SER A 62 -1.48 24.64 23.55
CA SER A 62 -2.29 23.55 24.13
C SER A 62 -3.72 23.43 23.56
N LEU A 63 -4.21 24.46 22.87
CA LEU A 63 -5.52 24.43 22.18
C LEU A 63 -5.59 23.44 21.00
N ALA A 64 -4.45 22.97 20.52
CA ALA A 64 -4.36 22.01 19.41
C ALA A 64 -4.40 20.54 19.85
N GLY A 65 -4.83 20.23 21.07
CA GLY A 65 -4.82 18.86 21.61
C GLY A 65 -3.47 18.47 22.22
N GLY A 66 -3.21 17.16 22.36
CA GLY A 66 -1.95 16.65 22.93
C GLY A 66 -0.72 17.08 22.14
N LYS A 67 0.46 17.01 22.79
CA LYS A 67 1.73 17.42 22.16
C LYS A 67 2.30 16.40 21.16
N THR A 68 1.86 15.15 21.22
CA THR A 68 2.32 14.12 20.29
C THR A 68 1.48 14.13 19.03
N ARG A 69 2.13 13.98 17.89
CA ARG A 69 1.52 13.81 16.58
C ARG A 69 2.15 12.64 15.86
N TRP A 70 1.39 12.01 15.00
CA TRP A 70 1.82 10.85 14.23
C TRP A 70 1.75 11.14 12.74
N LEU A 71 2.78 10.71 12.00
CA LEU A 71 2.74 10.66 10.55
C LEU A 71 1.93 9.43 10.12
N ARG A 72 1.08 9.61 9.14
CA ARG A 72 0.19 8.54 8.63
C ARG A 72 0.98 7.45 7.94
N THR A 73 0.57 6.22 8.14
CA THR A 73 1.09 5.02 7.45
C THR A 73 0.31 4.68 6.18
N SER A 74 -0.91 5.20 6.06
CA SER A 74 -1.80 5.21 4.89
C SER A 74 -2.84 6.32 5.06
N PRO A 75 -3.54 6.74 4.00
CA PRO A 75 -4.67 7.66 4.08
C PRO A 75 -6.00 6.98 4.41
N GLU A 76 -6.03 5.70 4.75
CA GLU A 76 -7.25 4.89 4.92
C GLU A 76 -8.27 5.53 5.87
N PHE A 77 -7.88 5.82 7.11
CA PHE A 77 -8.84 6.36 8.09
C PHE A 77 -9.43 7.72 7.70
N PRO A 78 -8.65 8.71 7.27
CA PRO A 78 -9.23 9.97 6.83
C PRO A 78 -10.06 9.82 5.54
N MET A 79 -9.68 8.97 4.58
CA MET A 79 -10.49 8.71 3.39
C MET A 79 -11.81 8.01 3.75
N LYS A 80 -11.81 7.03 4.65
CA LYS A 80 -13.06 6.40 5.14
C LYS A 80 -13.99 7.38 5.84
N ARG A 81 -13.45 8.40 6.52
CA ARG A 81 -14.28 9.49 7.08
C ARG A 81 -14.93 10.35 5.99
N LEU A 82 -14.23 10.61 4.89
CA LEU A 82 -14.79 11.29 3.72
C LEU A 82 -15.91 10.45 3.07
N LEU A 83 -15.69 9.15 2.90
CA LEU A 83 -16.72 8.22 2.40
C LEU A 83 -17.97 8.23 3.30
N ALA A 84 -17.77 8.15 4.62
CA ALA A 84 -18.86 8.19 5.59
C ALA A 84 -19.65 9.53 5.57
N SER A 85 -19.02 10.61 5.11
CA SER A 85 -19.69 11.90 4.90
C SER A 85 -20.45 12.00 3.56
N GLY A 86 -20.42 10.96 2.74
CA GLY A 86 -21.13 10.91 1.47
C GLY A 86 -20.35 11.47 0.28
N LEU A 87 -19.01 11.53 0.35
CA LEU A 87 -18.18 12.09 -0.74
C LEU A 87 -18.33 11.32 -2.05
N GLY A 88 -18.55 10.00 -1.98
CA GLY A 88 -18.54 9.13 -3.17
C GLY A 88 -17.14 8.60 -3.50
N ASP A 89 -16.95 8.20 -4.77
CA ASP A 89 -15.71 7.60 -5.25
C ASP A 89 -14.53 8.58 -5.17
N CYS A 90 -13.45 8.16 -4.53
CA CYS A 90 -12.29 9.03 -4.33
C CYS A 90 -10.97 8.27 -4.34
N TYR A 91 -9.89 8.97 -4.65
CA TYR A 91 -8.52 8.46 -4.54
C TYR A 91 -7.59 9.50 -3.96
N GLU A 92 -6.50 9.03 -3.37
CA GLU A 92 -5.38 9.86 -2.95
C GLU A 92 -4.06 9.28 -3.48
N LEU A 93 -3.23 10.12 -4.07
CA LEU A 93 -1.85 9.81 -4.45
C LEU A 93 -0.93 10.69 -3.61
N GLY A 94 -0.49 10.19 -2.47
CA GLY A 94 0.19 11.01 -1.46
C GLY A 94 1.36 10.32 -0.76
N ARG A 95 2.01 11.06 0.13
CA ARG A 95 3.10 10.55 0.96
C ARG A 95 2.57 9.84 2.18
N VAL A 96 3.23 8.72 2.51
CA VAL A 96 3.00 7.94 3.72
C VAL A 96 4.34 7.55 4.34
N PHE A 97 4.31 7.19 5.62
CA PHE A 97 5.50 7.04 6.43
C PHE A 97 5.36 5.79 7.31
N ARG A 98 6.33 4.89 7.28
CA ARG A 98 6.34 3.69 8.12
C ARG A 98 7.67 3.58 8.83
N ASN A 99 7.64 3.63 10.16
CA ASN A 99 8.83 3.51 10.98
C ASN A 99 9.36 2.08 10.94
N GLY A 100 10.69 1.93 10.98
CA GLY A 100 11.33 0.62 10.93
C GLY A 100 11.43 -0.02 9.54
N GLU A 101 10.65 0.45 8.55
CA GLU A 101 10.71 -0.09 7.19
C GLU A 101 11.85 0.55 6.38
N PHE A 102 13.01 -0.11 6.36
CA PHE A 102 14.16 0.33 5.56
C PHE A 102 14.87 -0.87 4.93
N GLY A 103 15.10 -0.83 3.61
CA GLY A 103 15.77 -1.90 2.90
C GLY A 103 15.78 -1.70 1.39
N ARG A 104 16.21 -2.72 0.66
CA ARG A 104 16.35 -2.65 -0.80
C ARG A 104 15.05 -2.26 -1.53
N ARG A 105 13.89 -2.60 -0.99
CA ARG A 105 12.57 -2.36 -1.57
C ARG A 105 11.69 -1.45 -0.72
N HIS A 106 12.17 -1.01 0.43
CA HIS A 106 11.41 -0.23 1.39
C HIS A 106 12.15 1.05 1.75
N ASN A 107 11.42 2.13 1.76
CA ASN A 107 11.85 3.41 2.32
C ASN A 107 10.85 3.82 3.41
N PRO A 108 11.30 4.44 4.49
CA PRO A 108 10.42 4.90 5.57
C PRO A 108 9.43 5.99 5.11
N GLU A 109 9.72 6.66 4.00
CA GLU A 109 8.81 7.57 3.29
C GLU A 109 8.64 7.11 1.85
N PHE A 110 7.40 6.92 1.41
CA PHE A 110 7.09 6.54 0.03
C PHE A 110 5.75 7.14 -0.43
N SER A 111 5.46 6.99 -1.72
CA SER A 111 4.16 7.42 -2.26
C SER A 111 3.23 6.22 -2.35
N MET A 112 2.03 6.42 -1.85
CA MET A 112 0.93 5.46 -1.90
C MET A 112 -0.17 6.00 -2.79
N LEU A 113 -0.75 5.14 -3.60
CA LEU A 113 -2.02 5.36 -4.26
C LEU A 113 -3.06 4.50 -3.56
N GLU A 114 -4.09 5.14 -3.04
CA GLU A 114 -5.22 4.48 -2.40
C GLU A 114 -6.52 5.03 -2.96
N TRP A 115 -7.51 4.17 -3.23
CA TRP A 115 -8.78 4.61 -3.77
C TRP A 115 -9.95 3.75 -3.30
N TYR A 116 -11.13 4.30 -3.40
CA TYR A 116 -12.38 3.69 -2.98
C TYR A 116 -13.45 3.87 -4.03
N ARG A 117 -14.22 2.80 -4.27
CA ARG A 117 -15.36 2.75 -5.19
C ARG A 117 -16.61 2.35 -4.41
N VAL A 118 -17.56 3.27 -4.31
CA VAL A 118 -18.78 3.05 -3.53
C VAL A 118 -19.71 2.08 -4.28
N GLY A 119 -20.18 1.06 -3.58
CA GLY A 119 -21.08 0.07 -4.13
C GLY A 119 -20.44 -1.05 -4.95
N TRP A 120 -19.12 -0.98 -5.18
CA TRP A 120 -18.40 -2.04 -5.89
C TRP A 120 -18.03 -3.19 -4.97
N ASN A 121 -17.99 -4.40 -5.53
CA ASN A 121 -17.41 -5.56 -4.88
C ASN A 121 -15.93 -5.73 -5.27
N HIS A 122 -15.27 -6.70 -4.65
CA HIS A 122 -13.84 -6.94 -4.87
C HIS A 122 -13.48 -7.37 -6.30
N LEU A 123 -14.40 -8.03 -7.03
CA LEU A 123 -14.14 -8.46 -8.41
C LEU A 123 -14.10 -7.26 -9.36
N GLU A 124 -15.01 -6.30 -9.19
CA GLU A 124 -15.00 -5.06 -9.95
C GLU A 124 -13.71 -4.25 -9.66
N LEU A 125 -13.29 -4.21 -8.39
CA LEU A 125 -12.05 -3.52 -8.00
C LEU A 125 -10.81 -4.21 -8.56
N ILE A 126 -10.77 -5.54 -8.63
CA ILE A 126 -9.70 -6.30 -9.28
C ILE A 126 -9.56 -5.90 -10.76
N GLU A 127 -10.67 -5.80 -11.49
CA GLU A 127 -10.62 -5.39 -12.91
C GLU A 127 -10.09 -3.95 -13.06
N GLU A 128 -10.46 -3.04 -12.18
CA GLU A 128 -9.90 -1.68 -12.20
C GLU A 128 -8.41 -1.66 -11.84
N CYS A 129 -7.96 -2.47 -10.87
CA CYS A 129 -6.54 -2.64 -10.56
C CYS A 129 -5.76 -3.14 -11.78
N ILE A 130 -6.27 -4.16 -12.48
CA ILE A 130 -5.65 -4.69 -13.69
C ILE A 130 -5.54 -3.61 -14.76
N ALA A 131 -6.64 -2.89 -15.02
CA ALA A 131 -6.65 -1.83 -16.01
C ALA A 131 -5.66 -0.71 -15.69
N LEU A 132 -5.58 -0.27 -14.44
CA LEU A 132 -4.63 0.75 -13.98
C LEU A 132 -3.18 0.30 -14.14
N VAL A 133 -2.86 -0.92 -13.70
CA VAL A 133 -1.49 -1.45 -13.79
C VAL A 133 -1.07 -1.59 -15.26
N GLN A 134 -1.92 -2.16 -16.12
CA GLN A 134 -1.64 -2.27 -17.56
C GLN A 134 -1.44 -0.89 -18.21
N ASP A 135 -2.27 0.09 -17.87
CA ASP A 135 -2.19 1.45 -18.39
C ASP A 135 -0.86 2.14 -18.01
N VAL A 136 -0.40 1.95 -16.77
CA VAL A 136 0.89 2.48 -16.31
C VAL A 136 2.07 1.78 -16.99
N PHE A 137 2.04 0.46 -17.11
CA PHE A 137 3.12 -0.30 -17.76
C PHE A 137 3.20 -0.07 -19.27
N ALA A 138 2.09 0.29 -19.89
CA ALA A 138 2.05 0.69 -21.31
C ALA A 138 2.93 1.92 -21.60
N LEU A 139 3.22 2.78 -20.61
CA LEU A 139 4.21 3.88 -20.72
C LEU A 139 5.61 3.40 -21.12
N LYS A 140 5.91 2.13 -20.90
CA LYS A 140 7.18 1.48 -21.25
C LYS A 140 7.04 0.45 -22.36
N GLY A 141 5.85 0.33 -22.97
CA GLY A 141 5.55 -0.72 -23.96
C GLY A 141 5.58 -2.13 -23.37
N ILE A 142 5.35 -2.26 -22.06
CA ILE A 142 5.34 -3.54 -21.37
C ILE A 142 3.91 -4.02 -21.26
N GLU A 143 3.64 -5.19 -21.86
CA GLU A 143 2.40 -5.93 -21.66
C GLU A 143 2.57 -6.90 -20.50
N LEU A 144 1.67 -6.85 -19.53
CA LEU A 144 1.69 -7.73 -18.37
C LEU A 144 0.66 -8.84 -18.56
N PRO A 145 1.07 -10.12 -18.47
CA PRO A 145 0.12 -11.21 -18.44
C PRO A 145 -0.71 -11.14 -17.15
N VAL A 146 -2.00 -11.37 -17.27
CA VAL A 146 -2.92 -11.37 -16.13
C VAL A 146 -3.39 -12.78 -15.85
N ARG A 147 -3.26 -13.21 -14.61
CA ARG A 147 -3.84 -14.45 -14.09
C ARG A 147 -4.79 -14.10 -12.95
N ARG A 148 -5.97 -14.70 -12.96
CA ARG A 148 -6.94 -14.59 -11.87
C ARG A 148 -6.99 -15.93 -11.16
N LEU A 149 -6.68 -15.91 -9.89
CA LEU A 149 -6.62 -17.10 -9.03
C LEU A 149 -7.33 -16.78 -7.72
N SER A 150 -8.05 -17.72 -7.20
CA SER A 150 -8.45 -17.69 -5.81
C SER A 150 -7.24 -17.94 -4.90
N TYR A 151 -7.37 -17.58 -3.62
CA TYR A 151 -6.33 -17.86 -2.62
C TYR A 151 -6.02 -19.37 -2.54
N ALA A 152 -7.04 -20.22 -2.58
CA ALA A 152 -6.87 -21.67 -2.57
C ALA A 152 -6.14 -22.19 -3.81
N GLU A 153 -6.48 -21.72 -5.01
CA GLU A 153 -5.78 -22.09 -6.24
C GLU A 153 -4.30 -21.67 -6.22
N LEU A 154 -4.00 -20.46 -5.71
CA LEU A 154 -2.64 -19.98 -5.59
C LEU A 154 -1.81 -20.84 -4.63
N PHE A 155 -2.38 -21.19 -3.46
CA PHE A 155 -1.73 -22.05 -2.50
C PHE A 155 -1.51 -23.48 -3.02
N LEU A 156 -2.51 -24.03 -3.69
CA LEU A 156 -2.41 -25.36 -4.30
C LEU A 156 -1.31 -25.40 -5.36
N GLU A 157 -1.22 -24.36 -6.21
CA GLU A 157 -0.20 -24.27 -7.25
C GLU A 157 1.21 -24.09 -6.66
N LEU A 158 1.40 -23.23 -5.67
CA LEU A 158 2.71 -22.85 -5.16
C LEU A 158 3.19 -23.74 -4.03
N ALA A 159 2.30 -24.19 -3.15
CA ALA A 159 2.62 -24.96 -1.96
C ALA A 159 2.15 -26.42 -2.02
N GLY A 160 1.28 -26.76 -2.96
CA GLY A 160 0.76 -28.12 -3.13
C GLY A 160 -0.28 -28.52 -2.08
N ILE A 161 -0.82 -27.54 -1.34
CA ILE A 161 -1.82 -27.78 -0.27
C ILE A 161 -3.02 -26.88 -0.41
N GLU A 162 -4.17 -27.36 0.05
CA GLU A 162 -5.40 -26.59 0.13
C GLU A 162 -5.46 -25.86 1.49
N PRO A 163 -5.33 -24.52 1.54
CA PRO A 163 -5.09 -23.78 2.78
C PRO A 163 -6.24 -23.79 3.77
N HIS A 164 -7.51 -23.93 3.28
CA HIS A 164 -8.68 -23.90 4.15
C HIS A 164 -8.91 -25.21 4.89
N THR A 165 -8.42 -26.33 4.34
CA THR A 165 -8.61 -27.67 4.89
C THR A 165 -7.34 -28.29 5.49
N ALA A 166 -6.17 -27.74 5.15
CA ALA A 166 -4.89 -28.19 5.67
C ALA A 166 -4.79 -28.01 7.19
N SER A 167 -4.19 -28.98 7.88
CA SER A 167 -3.85 -28.85 9.29
C SER A 167 -2.69 -27.87 9.51
N ASP A 168 -2.57 -27.35 10.72
CA ASP A 168 -1.44 -26.45 11.09
C ASP A 168 -0.08 -27.12 10.84
N THR A 169 0.02 -28.42 11.10
CA THR A 169 1.23 -29.18 10.82
C THR A 169 1.56 -29.19 9.32
N GLN A 170 0.58 -29.43 8.46
CA GLN A 170 0.77 -29.45 7.02
C GLN A 170 1.17 -28.06 6.48
N LEU A 171 0.52 -26.99 6.97
CA LEU A 171 0.89 -25.61 6.63
C LEU A 171 2.33 -25.30 7.03
N ARG A 172 2.67 -25.60 8.28
CA ARG A 172 4.03 -25.42 8.81
C ARG A 172 5.09 -26.17 7.98
N GLU A 173 4.87 -27.43 7.70
CA GLU A 173 5.79 -28.25 6.88
C GLU A 173 5.96 -27.67 5.48
N ALA A 174 4.88 -27.23 4.83
CA ALA A 174 4.92 -26.66 3.49
C ALA A 174 5.68 -25.32 3.44
N VAL A 175 5.54 -24.47 4.45
CA VAL A 175 6.29 -23.21 4.56
C VAL A 175 7.77 -23.48 4.84
N LEU A 176 8.09 -24.33 5.83
CA LEU A 176 9.47 -24.65 6.19
C LEU A 176 10.24 -25.35 5.08
N ALA A 177 9.55 -26.05 4.17
CA ALA A 177 10.17 -26.60 2.97
C ALA A 177 10.64 -25.54 1.95
N LYS A 178 10.16 -24.30 2.05
CA LYS A 178 10.39 -23.23 1.08
C LYS A 178 11.05 -21.97 1.64
N VAL A 179 10.90 -21.75 2.93
CA VAL A 179 11.36 -20.53 3.60
C VAL A 179 12.16 -20.92 4.84
N ASP A 180 13.35 -20.35 4.97
CA ASP A 180 14.20 -20.51 6.16
C ASP A 180 13.76 -19.50 7.22
N ILE A 181 12.84 -19.91 8.08
CA ILE A 181 12.33 -19.14 9.22
C ILE A 181 12.32 -20.01 10.48
N ASP A 182 12.49 -19.37 11.63
CA ASP A 182 12.28 -20.05 12.91
C ASP A 182 10.76 -20.18 13.16
N PRO A 183 10.24 -21.41 13.25
CA PRO A 183 8.83 -21.63 13.44
C PRO A 183 8.37 -21.52 14.90
N GLU A 184 9.27 -21.23 15.85
CA GLU A 184 8.91 -21.13 17.28
C GLU A 184 8.01 -19.92 17.51
N GLY A 185 6.85 -20.13 18.14
CA GLY A 185 5.88 -19.09 18.45
C GLY A 185 4.95 -18.67 17.29
N LEU A 186 5.17 -19.19 16.08
CA LEU A 186 4.27 -18.90 14.94
C LEU A 186 2.95 -19.65 15.09
N ARG A 187 1.86 -18.96 14.72
CA ARG A 187 0.48 -19.46 14.69
C ARG A 187 0.10 -19.82 13.25
N ARG A 188 -1.09 -20.41 13.08
CA ARG A 188 -1.63 -20.76 11.76
C ARG A 188 -1.58 -19.59 10.75
N ASP A 189 -1.95 -18.40 11.18
CA ASP A 189 -2.04 -17.23 10.31
C ASP A 189 -0.67 -16.62 9.97
N ASP A 190 0.40 -17.11 10.57
CA ASP A 190 1.78 -16.70 10.29
C ASP A 190 2.45 -17.58 9.20
N PHE A 191 1.77 -18.65 8.76
CA PHE A 191 2.25 -19.61 7.75
C PHE A 191 1.65 -19.39 6.33
#